data_ceabebb79c5f3bf3caa0f61d9c27ee5e
#
_entry.id   ceabebb79c5f3bf3caa0f61d9c27ee5e
#
_cell.length_a   1.000
_cell.length_b   1.000
_cell.length_c   1.000
_cell.angle_alpha   90.00
_cell.angle_beta   90.00
_cell.angle_gamma   90.00
#
_symmetry.space_group_name_H-M   'P 1'
#
loop_
_entity.id
_entity.type
_entity.pdbx_description
1 polymer ?
#
loop_
_entity_poly.entity_id
_entity_poly.type
_entity_poly.pdbx_seq_one_letter_code
_entity_poly.pdbx_strand_id
1 'polypeptide(L)'
;MHNKYVPELEERFVRYVQIDTMADDTSPSSPSTAKQYDLLNLLAEELNAIGASDVRITDYGAVLATIPGRGPRAHRAPTVAFLAHVDTIPGFSGAGVKPQVHRNYAGGALPLPEAPELLLSPETSPNLAKKVGYDIVTASGATILGADDKCGVAIVMAMANELLHNPAIEHGPVRVCFTPDEEIGRGVDPRLPADLMANVAYTLDGGEPGAIVFESFSADKAVVTIDGVSTHTGTAKDQMVNALTLAAKVLSVLPQATLTPETTDGRQGFIHCYKVVGNAAHAEI
;
A
#
# COMPACT_ATOMS: atom_id res chain seq x y z
N MET A 1 -27.87 -9.12 5.76
CA MET A 1 -28.33 -7.80 5.27
C MET A 1 -27.50 -7.46 4.04
N HIS A 2 -28.10 -7.27 2.88
CA HIS A 2 -27.36 -6.76 1.72
C HIS A 2 -26.95 -5.32 2.02
N ASN A 3 -25.66 -5.09 2.18
CA ASN A 3 -25.13 -3.75 2.32
C ASN A 3 -25.29 -3.05 0.95
N LYS A 4 -26.03 -1.95 0.90
CA LYS A 4 -26.31 -1.20 -0.34
C LYS A 4 -25.06 -0.72 -1.08
N TYR A 5 -23.92 -0.65 -0.39
CA TYR A 5 -22.65 -0.18 -0.97
C TYR A 5 -21.85 -1.29 -1.67
N VAL A 6 -22.16 -2.57 -1.43
CA VAL A 6 -21.38 -3.68 -1.99
C VAL A 6 -21.24 -3.64 -3.50
N PRO A 7 -22.32 -3.37 -4.29
CA PRO A 7 -22.18 -3.34 -5.75
C PRO A 7 -21.24 -2.24 -6.25
N GLU A 8 -21.31 -1.05 -5.66
CA GLU A 8 -20.44 0.07 -6.01
C GLU A 8 -18.99 -0.19 -5.61
N LEU A 9 -18.77 -0.67 -4.39
CA LEU A 9 -17.43 -0.99 -3.88
C LEU A 9 -16.75 -2.06 -4.73
N GLU A 10 -17.47 -3.12 -5.09
CA GLU A 10 -16.93 -4.19 -5.92
C GLU A 10 -16.59 -3.69 -7.34
N GLU A 11 -17.52 -2.93 -7.97
CA GLU A 11 -17.28 -2.38 -9.31
C GLU A 11 -16.06 -1.50 -9.34
N ARG A 12 -15.93 -0.57 -8.39
CA ARG A 12 -14.76 0.32 -8.26
C ARG A 12 -13.49 -0.48 -8.00
N PHE A 13 -13.51 -1.36 -7.02
CA PHE A 13 -12.35 -2.15 -6.65
C PHE A 13 -11.85 -3.03 -7.81
N VAL A 14 -12.74 -3.80 -8.44
CA VAL A 14 -12.41 -4.65 -9.58
C VAL A 14 -11.82 -3.85 -10.74
N ARG A 15 -12.32 -2.64 -10.99
CA ARG A 15 -11.81 -1.76 -12.02
C ARG A 15 -10.44 -1.17 -11.67
N TYR A 16 -10.25 -0.70 -10.44
CA TYR A 16 -8.99 -0.07 -10.02
C TYR A 16 -7.83 -1.07 -9.95
N VAL A 17 -8.06 -2.31 -9.49
CA VAL A 17 -6.98 -3.31 -9.41
C VAL A 17 -6.44 -3.73 -10.78
N GLN A 18 -7.19 -3.52 -11.86
CA GLN A 18 -6.74 -3.82 -13.22
C GLN A 18 -5.78 -2.78 -13.80
N ILE A 19 -5.64 -1.62 -13.16
CA ILE A 19 -4.70 -0.58 -13.56
C ILE A 19 -3.36 -0.86 -12.88
N ASP A 20 -2.30 -1.00 -13.66
CA ASP A 20 -0.94 -1.20 -13.13
C ASP A 20 -0.41 0.12 -12.55
N THR A 21 -0.09 0.10 -11.26
CA THR A 21 0.40 1.26 -10.52
C THR A 21 1.65 0.92 -9.70
N MET A 22 2.38 -0.13 -10.07
CA MET A 22 3.55 -0.58 -9.31
C MET A 22 4.59 0.54 -9.17
N ALA A 23 5.03 0.79 -7.93
CA ALA A 23 6.10 1.73 -7.61
C ALA A 23 7.47 1.22 -8.04
N ASP A 24 8.47 2.12 -8.07
CA ASP A 24 9.87 1.81 -8.37
C ASP A 24 10.77 2.49 -7.32
N ASP A 25 11.32 1.70 -6.41
CA ASP A 25 12.19 2.17 -5.32
C ASP A 25 13.55 2.71 -5.81
N THR A 26 13.91 2.44 -7.06
CA THR A 26 15.14 2.94 -7.70
C THR A 26 14.97 4.28 -8.42
N SER A 27 13.72 4.67 -8.70
CA SER A 27 13.40 5.92 -9.40
C SER A 27 13.55 7.13 -8.47
N PRO A 28 14.19 8.22 -8.92
CA PRO A 28 14.27 9.47 -8.16
C PRO A 28 13.02 10.37 -8.29
N SER A 29 12.10 10.04 -9.21
CA SER A 29 10.91 10.85 -9.47
C SER A 29 9.81 10.63 -8.43
N SER A 30 8.84 11.53 -8.35
CA SER A 30 7.57 11.38 -7.63
C SER A 30 6.43 11.84 -8.54
N PRO A 31 5.46 10.97 -8.86
CA PRO A 31 5.45 9.53 -8.61
C PRO A 31 6.67 8.80 -9.19
N SER A 32 7.06 7.69 -8.57
CA SER A 32 8.24 6.91 -8.96
C SER A 32 8.06 6.26 -10.34
N THR A 33 6.82 5.99 -10.75
CA THR A 33 6.46 5.49 -12.08
C THR A 33 5.33 6.31 -12.69
N ALA A 34 5.42 6.55 -14.00
CA ALA A 34 4.39 7.31 -14.73
C ALA A 34 3.03 6.58 -14.77
N LYS A 35 3.01 5.25 -14.68
CA LYS A 35 1.78 4.45 -14.70
C LYS A 35 0.87 4.66 -13.49
N GLN A 36 1.37 5.20 -12.40
CA GLN A 36 0.53 5.61 -11.27
C GLN A 36 -0.45 6.72 -11.65
N TYR A 37 -0.06 7.60 -12.61
CA TYR A 37 -0.95 8.64 -13.13
C TYR A 37 -2.19 8.07 -13.84
N ASP A 38 -2.18 6.83 -14.34
CA ASP A 38 -3.35 6.25 -14.98
C ASP A 38 -4.51 6.12 -13.99
N LEU A 39 -4.23 5.69 -12.75
CA LEU A 39 -5.25 5.65 -11.70
C LEU A 39 -5.50 7.03 -11.09
N LEU A 40 -4.47 7.83 -10.84
CA LEU A 40 -4.62 9.18 -10.27
C LEU A 40 -5.49 10.08 -11.14
N ASN A 41 -5.29 10.08 -12.46
CA ASN A 41 -6.11 10.83 -13.40
C ASN A 41 -7.57 10.33 -13.40
N LEU A 42 -7.78 9.01 -13.45
CA LEU A 42 -9.11 8.42 -13.38
C LEU A 42 -9.84 8.86 -12.10
N LEU A 43 -9.18 8.83 -10.96
CA LEU A 43 -9.78 9.24 -9.67
C LEU A 43 -10.13 10.73 -9.65
N ALA A 44 -9.29 11.58 -10.22
CA ALA A 44 -9.58 13.01 -10.35
C ALA A 44 -10.79 13.25 -11.27
N GLU A 45 -10.88 12.53 -12.40
CA GLU A 45 -12.04 12.58 -13.31
C GLU A 45 -13.32 12.13 -12.60
N GLU A 46 -13.28 11.02 -11.88
CA GLU A 46 -14.44 10.49 -11.15
C GLU A 46 -14.88 11.43 -10.01
N LEU A 47 -13.93 12.02 -9.27
CA LEU A 47 -14.25 13.01 -8.24
C LEU A 47 -14.95 14.24 -8.82
N ASN A 48 -14.49 14.73 -9.98
CA ASN A 48 -15.19 15.79 -10.70
C ASN A 48 -16.58 15.34 -11.15
N ALA A 49 -16.71 14.13 -11.69
CA ALA A 49 -17.98 13.61 -12.21
C ALA A 49 -19.05 13.44 -11.11
N ILE A 50 -18.66 13.06 -9.89
CA ILE A 50 -19.59 12.97 -8.75
C ILE A 50 -19.88 14.34 -8.09
N GLY A 51 -19.20 15.41 -8.51
CA GLY A 51 -19.46 16.77 -8.04
C GLY A 51 -18.63 17.21 -6.85
N ALA A 52 -17.47 16.61 -6.60
CA ALA A 52 -16.50 17.12 -5.62
C ALA A 52 -15.96 18.49 -6.07
N SER A 53 -15.57 19.32 -5.13
CA SER A 53 -14.96 20.63 -5.40
C SER A 53 -13.44 20.59 -5.19
N ASP A 54 -12.72 21.58 -5.73
CA ASP A 54 -11.27 21.75 -5.61
C ASP A 54 -10.47 20.50 -6.01
N VAL A 55 -10.97 19.76 -7.02
CA VAL A 55 -10.28 18.57 -7.52
C VAL A 55 -9.02 18.97 -8.26
N ARG A 56 -7.88 18.50 -7.80
CA ARG A 56 -6.59 18.75 -8.44
C ARG A 56 -5.61 17.61 -8.21
N ILE A 57 -4.65 17.49 -9.11
CA ILE A 57 -3.44 16.66 -8.91
C ILE A 57 -2.30 17.64 -8.61
N THR A 58 -1.56 17.39 -7.54
CA THR A 58 -0.41 18.20 -7.16
C THR A 58 0.80 17.87 -8.06
N ASP A 59 1.84 18.70 -8.02
CA ASP A 59 3.09 18.47 -8.74
C ASP A 59 3.90 17.27 -8.20
N TYR A 60 3.59 16.81 -6.98
CA TYR A 60 4.12 15.57 -6.39
C TYR A 60 3.18 14.37 -6.53
N GLY A 61 2.13 14.49 -7.35
CA GLY A 61 1.27 13.38 -7.77
C GLY A 61 0.08 13.08 -6.85
N ALA A 62 -0.13 13.78 -5.73
CA ALA A 62 -1.31 13.54 -4.91
C ALA A 62 -2.59 14.11 -5.55
N VAL A 63 -3.68 13.34 -5.59
CA VAL A 63 -5.01 13.81 -5.92
C VAL A 63 -5.65 14.38 -4.67
N LEU A 64 -6.18 15.60 -4.74
CA LEU A 64 -6.88 16.25 -3.65
C LEU A 64 -8.28 16.68 -4.12
N ALA A 65 -9.28 16.53 -3.25
CA ALA A 65 -10.64 17.02 -3.49
C ALA A 65 -11.31 17.43 -2.19
N THR A 66 -12.38 18.21 -2.31
CA THR A 66 -13.21 18.66 -1.20
C THR A 66 -14.65 18.16 -1.39
N ILE A 67 -15.20 17.56 -0.36
CA ILE A 67 -16.64 17.34 -0.20
C ILE A 67 -17.13 18.44 0.72
N PRO A 68 -17.92 19.43 0.23
CA PRO A 68 -18.41 20.53 1.05
C PRO A 68 -19.27 20.03 2.20
N GLY A 69 -19.09 20.58 3.38
CA GLY A 69 -19.91 20.22 4.54
C GLY A 69 -21.39 20.51 4.32
N ARG A 70 -22.25 19.69 4.90
CA ARG A 70 -23.70 19.76 4.78
C ARG A 70 -24.38 19.83 6.16
N GLY A 71 -25.42 20.63 6.26
CA GLY A 71 -26.24 20.78 7.46
C GLY A 71 -25.91 22.02 8.28
N PRO A 72 -26.75 22.37 9.27
CA PRO A 72 -26.68 23.65 9.98
C PRO A 72 -25.42 23.82 10.84
N ARG A 73 -24.75 22.74 11.19
CA ARG A 73 -23.51 22.73 11.99
C ARG A 73 -22.24 22.50 11.16
N ALA A 74 -22.34 22.34 9.84
CA ALA A 74 -21.21 22.02 8.98
C ALA A 74 -20.06 23.01 9.11
N HIS A 75 -20.37 24.31 9.22
CA HIS A 75 -19.38 25.40 9.34
C HIS A 75 -18.62 25.43 10.67
N ARG A 76 -19.06 24.66 11.67
CA ARG A 76 -18.41 24.53 12.99
C ARG A 76 -17.71 23.18 13.16
N ALA A 77 -17.97 22.24 12.28
CA ALA A 77 -17.35 20.92 12.34
C ALA A 77 -15.89 21.01 11.86
N PRO A 78 -15.00 20.20 12.44
CA PRO A 78 -13.64 20.09 11.93
C PRO A 78 -13.64 19.51 10.50
N THR A 79 -12.67 19.92 9.71
CA THR A 79 -12.38 19.28 8.43
C THR A 79 -11.66 17.96 8.68
N VAL A 80 -12.22 16.88 8.16
CA VAL A 80 -11.64 15.53 8.26
C VAL A 80 -11.13 15.11 6.90
N ALA A 81 -9.93 14.56 6.82
CA ALA A 81 -9.40 13.97 5.61
C ALA A 81 -9.44 12.45 5.64
N PHE A 82 -9.70 11.85 4.49
CA PHE A 82 -9.53 10.41 4.26
C PHE A 82 -8.54 10.20 3.12
N LEU A 83 -7.55 9.35 3.38
CA LEU A 83 -6.45 9.07 2.48
C LEU A 83 -6.40 7.58 2.14
N ALA A 84 -5.91 7.29 0.94
CA ALA A 84 -5.53 5.96 0.49
C ALA A 84 -4.40 6.09 -0.54
N HIS A 85 -3.53 5.08 -0.67
CA HIS A 85 -2.50 5.12 -1.70
C HIS A 85 -2.91 4.35 -2.95
N VAL A 86 -2.34 4.73 -4.09
CA VAL A 86 -2.69 4.12 -5.39
C VAL A 86 -1.66 3.11 -5.87
N ASP A 87 -0.41 3.25 -5.41
CA ASP A 87 0.67 2.38 -5.84
C ASP A 87 0.58 0.96 -5.27
N THR A 88 1.32 0.08 -5.86
CA THR A 88 1.50 -1.28 -5.38
C THR A 88 2.98 -1.57 -5.21
N ILE A 89 3.29 -2.53 -4.33
CA ILE A 89 4.64 -2.89 -3.95
C ILE A 89 5.53 -3.23 -5.15
N PRO A 90 6.80 -2.75 -5.21
CA PRO A 90 7.74 -3.17 -6.22
C PRO A 90 8.13 -4.64 -6.07
N GLY A 91 8.55 -5.26 -7.19
CA GLY A 91 9.02 -6.64 -7.22
C GLY A 91 7.95 -7.70 -7.55
N PHE A 92 6.66 -7.35 -7.49
CA PHE A 92 5.56 -8.22 -7.90
C PHE A 92 4.70 -7.53 -8.95
N SER A 93 4.42 -8.21 -10.06
CA SER A 93 3.67 -7.60 -11.16
C SER A 93 2.22 -7.28 -10.75
N GLY A 94 1.82 -6.03 -10.97
CA GLY A 94 0.44 -5.55 -10.95
C GLY A 94 -0.13 -5.33 -12.37
N ALA A 95 0.58 -5.77 -13.42
CA ALA A 95 0.15 -5.61 -14.80
C ALA A 95 -0.77 -6.75 -15.25
N GLY A 96 -1.91 -6.40 -15.83
CA GLY A 96 -2.85 -7.38 -16.37
C GLY A 96 -3.58 -8.21 -15.30
N VAL A 97 -3.83 -7.62 -14.15
CA VAL A 97 -4.59 -8.26 -13.06
C VAL A 97 -5.94 -8.76 -13.57
N LYS A 98 -6.25 -10.02 -13.27
CA LYS A 98 -7.53 -10.67 -13.60
C LYS A 98 -8.25 -11.01 -12.30
N PRO A 99 -9.07 -10.11 -11.76
CA PRO A 99 -9.78 -10.34 -10.50
C PRO A 99 -10.75 -11.50 -10.62
N GLN A 100 -10.77 -12.38 -9.61
CA GLN A 100 -11.69 -13.51 -9.48
C GLN A 100 -12.62 -13.26 -8.30
N VAL A 101 -13.93 -13.17 -8.53
CA VAL A 101 -14.90 -12.96 -7.46
C VAL A 101 -15.52 -14.31 -7.07
N HIS A 102 -15.23 -14.75 -5.86
CA HIS A 102 -15.75 -15.98 -5.27
C HIS A 102 -16.92 -15.61 -4.35
N ARG A 103 -18.13 -15.91 -4.81
CA ARG A 103 -19.37 -15.57 -4.08
C ARG A 103 -19.65 -16.54 -2.94
N ASN A 104 -20.07 -15.98 -1.80
CA ASN A 104 -20.52 -16.74 -0.64
C ASN A 104 -19.54 -17.87 -0.30
N TYR A 105 -18.29 -17.50 -0.02
CA TYR A 105 -17.21 -18.46 0.23
C TYR A 105 -17.63 -19.53 1.24
N ALA A 106 -17.58 -20.78 0.82
CA ALA A 106 -18.05 -21.91 1.63
C ALA A 106 -16.96 -22.56 2.51
N GLY A 107 -15.77 -22.03 2.49
CA GLY A 107 -14.57 -22.65 3.13
C GLY A 107 -13.76 -23.49 2.14
N GLY A 108 -12.57 -23.92 2.57
CA GLY A 108 -11.66 -24.70 1.75
C GLY A 108 -10.77 -23.86 0.83
N ALA A 109 -10.15 -24.51 -0.15
CA ALA A 109 -9.22 -23.85 -1.06
C ALA A 109 -9.93 -23.06 -2.15
N LEU A 110 -9.38 -21.89 -2.48
CA LEU A 110 -9.80 -21.07 -3.63
C LEU A 110 -8.84 -21.32 -4.80
N PRO A 111 -9.38 -21.58 -6.01
CA PRO A 111 -8.55 -21.81 -7.17
C PRO A 111 -7.92 -20.50 -7.67
N LEU A 112 -6.66 -20.59 -8.10
CA LEU A 112 -5.94 -19.54 -8.81
C LEU A 112 -5.66 -20.02 -10.23
N PRO A 113 -6.46 -19.63 -11.24
CA PRO A 113 -6.45 -20.27 -12.56
C PRO A 113 -5.11 -20.22 -13.31
N GLU A 114 -4.28 -19.19 -13.05
CA GLU A 114 -2.98 -19.02 -13.71
C GLU A 114 -1.81 -19.50 -12.84
N ALA A 115 -2.10 -20.02 -11.64
CA ALA A 115 -1.12 -20.63 -10.74
C ALA A 115 -1.77 -21.79 -9.95
N PRO A 116 -2.17 -22.87 -10.62
CA PRO A 116 -2.92 -23.98 -10.00
C PRO A 116 -2.11 -24.74 -8.94
N GLU A 117 -0.79 -24.58 -8.93
CA GLU A 117 0.11 -25.11 -7.90
C GLU A 117 0.09 -24.31 -6.60
N LEU A 118 -0.40 -23.07 -6.63
CA LEU A 118 -0.54 -22.24 -5.43
C LEU A 118 -1.87 -22.54 -4.75
N LEU A 119 -1.79 -22.88 -3.48
CA LEU A 119 -2.97 -23.19 -2.69
C LEU A 119 -3.32 -22.00 -1.78
N LEU A 120 -4.39 -21.27 -2.13
CA LEU A 120 -5.00 -20.28 -1.24
C LEU A 120 -6.10 -20.98 -0.42
N SER A 121 -5.78 -21.34 0.80
CA SER A 121 -6.69 -22.09 1.67
C SER A 121 -6.56 -21.63 3.13
N PRO A 122 -7.47 -22.01 4.04
CA PRO A 122 -7.33 -21.72 5.46
C PRO A 122 -6.03 -22.21 6.12
N GLU A 123 -5.41 -23.26 5.57
CA GLU A 123 -4.14 -23.79 6.06
C GLU A 123 -2.96 -22.88 5.70
N THR A 124 -2.98 -22.28 4.50
CA THR A 124 -1.93 -21.35 4.04
C THR A 124 -2.25 -19.90 4.38
N SER A 125 -3.52 -19.58 4.58
CA SER A 125 -4.04 -18.24 4.89
C SER A 125 -5.10 -18.33 6.00
N PRO A 126 -4.70 -18.39 7.28
CA PRO A 126 -5.62 -18.67 8.40
C PRO A 126 -6.80 -17.69 8.53
N ASN A 127 -6.64 -16.44 8.10
CA ASN A 127 -7.71 -15.46 8.11
C ASN A 127 -8.87 -15.83 7.17
N LEU A 128 -8.63 -16.64 6.15
CA LEU A 128 -9.65 -17.11 5.22
C LEU A 128 -10.72 -17.97 5.94
N ALA A 129 -10.33 -18.70 6.99
CA ALA A 129 -11.26 -19.48 7.81
C ALA A 129 -12.37 -18.62 8.45
N LYS A 130 -12.07 -17.35 8.73
CA LYS A 130 -13.02 -16.38 9.33
C LYS A 130 -13.96 -15.75 8.29
N LYS A 131 -13.76 -16.04 7.02
CA LYS A 131 -14.49 -15.38 5.92
C LYS A 131 -15.54 -16.27 5.24
N VAL A 132 -15.92 -17.37 5.85
CA VAL A 132 -17.03 -18.21 5.37
C VAL A 132 -18.33 -17.40 5.33
N GLY A 133 -19.02 -17.45 4.20
CA GLY A 133 -20.23 -16.66 3.93
C GLY A 133 -19.98 -15.26 3.35
N TYR A 134 -18.71 -14.83 3.21
CA TYR A 134 -18.37 -13.57 2.54
C TYR A 134 -18.04 -13.81 1.07
N ASP A 135 -18.15 -12.76 0.28
CA ASP A 135 -17.57 -12.73 -1.07
C ASP A 135 -16.08 -12.43 -0.96
N ILE A 136 -15.26 -13.20 -1.67
CA ILE A 136 -13.80 -13.06 -1.66
C ILE A 136 -13.34 -12.67 -3.07
N VAL A 137 -12.46 -11.69 -3.16
CA VAL A 137 -11.80 -11.34 -4.43
C VAL A 137 -10.34 -11.77 -4.36
N THR A 138 -9.89 -12.48 -5.39
CA THR A 138 -8.48 -12.88 -5.57
C THR A 138 -7.95 -12.41 -6.93
N ALA A 139 -6.64 -12.37 -7.09
CA ALA A 139 -6.03 -12.38 -8.42
C ALA A 139 -6.11 -13.78 -9.03
N SER A 140 -5.70 -13.92 -10.30
CA SER A 140 -5.64 -15.21 -11.02
C SER A 140 -4.46 -16.10 -10.60
N GLY A 141 -3.48 -15.55 -9.87
CA GLY A 141 -2.25 -16.21 -9.44
C GLY A 141 -0.98 -15.75 -10.18
N ALA A 142 -1.11 -15.13 -11.35
CA ALA A 142 0.04 -14.61 -12.11
C ALA A 142 0.50 -13.22 -11.65
N THR A 143 -0.34 -12.50 -10.89
CA THR A 143 -0.09 -11.15 -10.41
C THR A 143 -0.49 -11.02 -8.95
N ILE A 144 -0.04 -9.95 -8.28
CA ILE A 144 -0.71 -9.50 -7.04
C ILE A 144 -2.11 -8.99 -7.40
N LEU A 145 -3.00 -8.92 -6.40
CA LEU A 145 -4.32 -8.31 -6.57
C LEU A 145 -4.25 -6.78 -6.49
N GLY A 146 -3.39 -6.24 -5.63
CA GLY A 146 -3.30 -4.81 -5.35
C GLY A 146 -4.45 -4.31 -4.47
N ALA A 147 -4.95 -5.16 -3.57
CA ALA A 147 -5.97 -4.78 -2.59
C ALA A 147 -5.44 -3.74 -1.61
N ASP A 148 -4.20 -3.83 -1.29
CA ASP A 148 -3.38 -2.83 -0.64
C ASP A 148 -2.88 -1.85 -1.71
N ASP A 149 -3.34 -0.57 -1.78
CA ASP A 149 -4.48 -0.05 -0.97
C ASP A 149 -5.65 0.40 -1.88
N LYS A 150 -5.85 -0.26 -3.04
CA LYS A 150 -6.97 0.06 -3.93
C LYS A 150 -8.34 -0.26 -3.32
N CYS A 151 -8.38 -1.05 -2.23
CA CYS A 151 -9.63 -1.21 -1.47
C CYS A 151 -9.94 0.06 -0.67
N GLY A 152 -8.96 0.70 -0.04
CA GLY A 152 -9.11 2.00 0.60
C GLY A 152 -9.52 3.07 -0.40
N VAL A 153 -8.89 3.10 -1.58
CA VAL A 153 -9.30 3.99 -2.69
C VAL A 153 -10.78 3.81 -3.03
N ALA A 154 -11.25 2.57 -3.22
CA ALA A 154 -12.65 2.29 -3.54
C ALA A 154 -13.60 2.73 -2.42
N ILE A 155 -13.21 2.52 -1.15
CA ILE A 155 -14.01 2.93 0.02
C ILE A 155 -14.12 4.46 0.08
N VAL A 156 -13.02 5.19 -0.08
CA VAL A 156 -13.01 6.66 -0.05
C VAL A 156 -13.86 7.23 -1.18
N MET A 157 -13.78 6.65 -2.38
CA MET A 157 -14.61 7.08 -3.52
C MET A 157 -16.10 6.81 -3.30
N ALA A 158 -16.47 5.64 -2.78
CA ALA A 158 -17.86 5.32 -2.47
C ALA A 158 -18.41 6.20 -1.35
N MET A 159 -17.61 6.49 -0.31
CA MET A 159 -17.94 7.45 0.74
C MET A 159 -18.18 8.85 0.15
N ALA A 160 -17.28 9.33 -0.71
CA ALA A 160 -17.42 10.64 -1.34
C ALA A 160 -18.72 10.74 -2.16
N ASN A 161 -19.02 9.70 -2.94
CA ASN A 161 -20.25 9.60 -3.72
C ASN A 161 -21.49 9.66 -2.81
N GLU A 162 -21.53 8.87 -1.74
CA GLU A 162 -22.66 8.87 -0.80
C GLU A 162 -22.83 10.21 -0.10
N LEU A 163 -21.75 10.85 0.36
CA LEU A 163 -21.82 12.15 1.03
C LEU A 163 -22.33 13.25 0.10
N LEU A 164 -21.96 13.22 -1.17
CA LEU A 164 -22.40 14.20 -2.16
C LEU A 164 -23.87 14.03 -2.55
N HIS A 165 -24.36 12.79 -2.68
CA HIS A 165 -25.67 12.50 -3.25
C HIS A 165 -26.74 12.17 -2.21
N ASN A 166 -26.39 11.88 -0.95
CA ASN A 166 -27.37 11.61 0.10
C ASN A 166 -27.61 12.85 0.98
N PRO A 167 -28.69 13.62 0.76
CA PRO A 167 -28.96 14.84 1.52
C PRO A 167 -29.32 14.59 2.99
N ALA A 168 -29.62 13.34 3.36
CA ALA A 168 -29.95 12.99 4.74
C ALA A 168 -28.72 12.91 5.67
N ILE A 169 -27.52 12.86 5.10
CA ILE A 169 -26.27 12.82 5.87
C ILE A 169 -25.77 14.24 6.12
N GLU A 170 -25.84 14.70 7.36
CA GLU A 170 -25.19 15.93 7.80
C GLU A 170 -23.74 15.65 8.16
N HIS A 171 -22.79 16.43 7.65
CA HIS A 171 -21.37 16.26 7.91
C HIS A 171 -20.58 17.56 7.81
N GLY A 172 -19.43 17.64 8.46
CA GLY A 172 -18.45 18.70 8.25
C GLY A 172 -17.77 18.59 6.87
N PRO A 173 -16.91 19.54 6.52
CA PRO A 173 -16.11 19.43 5.30
C PRO A 173 -15.24 18.17 5.36
N VAL A 174 -15.19 17.44 4.23
CA VAL A 174 -14.33 16.26 4.10
C VAL A 174 -13.30 16.50 2.98
N ARG A 175 -12.05 16.20 3.26
CA ARG A 175 -10.98 16.18 2.26
C ARG A 175 -10.73 14.75 1.81
N VAL A 176 -10.60 14.55 0.52
CA VAL A 176 -10.19 13.29 -0.09
C VAL A 176 -8.77 13.45 -0.59
N CYS A 177 -7.93 12.45 -0.33
CA CYS A 177 -6.55 12.44 -0.81
C CYS A 177 -6.16 11.05 -1.28
N PHE A 178 -5.60 10.97 -2.49
CA PHE A 178 -4.96 9.75 -2.99
C PHE A 178 -3.49 10.05 -3.27
N THR A 179 -2.61 9.22 -2.70
CA THR A 179 -1.16 9.43 -2.78
C THR A 179 -0.47 8.37 -3.63
N PRO A 180 0.62 8.71 -4.33
CA PRO A 180 1.54 7.75 -4.92
C PRO A 180 2.60 7.30 -3.91
N ASP A 181 3.36 6.24 -4.24
CA ASP A 181 4.66 5.87 -3.66
C ASP A 181 4.67 5.58 -2.15
N GLU A 182 3.54 5.16 -1.56
CA GLU A 182 3.48 4.77 -0.16
C GLU A 182 4.36 3.55 0.10
N GLU A 183 4.27 2.53 -0.74
CA GLU A 183 4.96 1.23 -0.64
C GLU A 183 6.49 1.32 -0.68
N ILE A 184 7.02 2.47 -1.08
CA ILE A 184 8.45 2.77 -1.06
C ILE A 184 8.83 3.86 -0.04
N GLY A 185 7.88 4.19 0.87
CA GLY A 185 8.09 5.15 1.94
C GLY A 185 8.14 6.62 1.49
N ARG A 186 7.50 6.96 0.38
CA ARG A 186 7.45 8.31 -0.19
C ARG A 186 6.03 8.86 -0.34
N GLY A 187 5.03 8.20 0.24
CA GLY A 187 3.61 8.55 0.10
C GLY A 187 3.23 9.93 0.66
N VAL A 188 4.08 10.55 1.47
CA VAL A 188 3.81 11.87 2.05
C VAL A 188 4.89 12.88 1.67
N ASP A 189 4.56 13.78 0.73
CA ASP A 189 5.36 14.99 0.48
C ASP A 189 5.27 15.92 1.70
N PRO A 190 6.34 16.60 2.12
CA PRO A 190 6.32 17.56 3.23
C PRO A 190 5.27 18.68 3.11
N ARG A 191 4.81 18.99 1.90
CA ARG A 191 3.76 19.99 1.62
C ARG A 191 2.35 19.44 1.82
N LEU A 192 2.17 18.11 1.79
CA LEU A 192 0.84 17.49 1.85
C LEU A 192 0.00 17.94 3.06
N PRO A 193 0.52 18.06 4.29
CA PRO A 193 -0.29 18.53 5.41
C PRO A 193 -0.89 19.92 5.20
N ALA A 194 -0.13 20.83 4.57
CA ALA A 194 -0.61 22.17 4.24
C ALA A 194 -1.63 22.17 3.09
N ASP A 195 -1.40 21.37 2.05
CA ASP A 195 -2.30 21.21 0.91
C ASP A 195 -3.63 20.52 1.29
N LEU A 196 -3.56 19.60 2.24
CA LEU A 196 -4.71 18.84 2.73
C LEU A 196 -5.70 19.71 3.48
N MET A 197 -5.23 20.74 4.20
CA MET A 197 -6.07 21.70 4.95
C MET A 197 -7.09 21.01 5.87
N ALA A 198 -6.73 19.93 6.53
CA ALA A 198 -7.59 19.17 7.43
C ALA A 198 -7.15 19.32 8.88
N ASN A 199 -8.11 19.23 9.82
CA ASN A 199 -7.83 19.25 11.25
C ASN A 199 -7.32 17.87 11.73
N VAL A 200 -7.86 16.81 11.14
CA VAL A 200 -7.49 15.42 11.39
C VAL A 200 -7.53 14.65 10.06
N ALA A 201 -6.70 13.60 9.95
CA ALA A 201 -6.63 12.76 8.78
C ALA A 201 -6.62 11.28 9.19
N TYR A 202 -7.30 10.46 8.40
CA TYR A 202 -7.33 9.01 8.52
C TYR A 202 -6.89 8.38 7.22
N THR A 203 -5.91 7.48 7.30
CA THR A 203 -5.51 6.64 6.16
C THR A 203 -6.30 5.33 6.23
N LEU A 204 -6.91 4.93 5.12
CA LEU A 204 -7.66 3.68 5.00
C LEU A 204 -6.73 2.62 4.39
N ASP A 205 -5.80 2.14 5.18
CA ASP A 205 -4.76 1.24 4.73
C ASP A 205 -4.61 0.09 5.73
N GLY A 206 -4.98 -1.10 5.28
CA GLY A 206 -4.78 -2.35 6.00
C GLY A 206 -5.76 -2.65 7.12
N GLY A 207 -5.50 -3.75 7.78
CA GLY A 207 -6.13 -4.15 9.03
C GLY A 207 -7.45 -4.91 8.92
N GLU A 208 -7.93 -5.34 10.09
CA GLU A 208 -9.24 -5.98 10.22
C GLU A 208 -10.36 -4.91 10.13
N PRO A 209 -11.49 -5.22 9.49
CA PRO A 209 -12.60 -4.28 9.40
C PRO A 209 -13.05 -3.76 10.76
N GLY A 210 -13.13 -2.44 10.89
CA GLY A 210 -13.52 -1.75 12.13
C GLY A 210 -12.36 -1.50 13.10
N ALA A 211 -11.14 -1.89 12.79
CA ALA A 211 -9.97 -1.51 13.56
C ALA A 211 -9.61 -0.03 13.33
N ILE A 212 -9.20 0.64 14.40
CA ILE A 212 -8.62 1.99 14.33
C ILE A 212 -7.24 1.91 14.97
N VAL A 213 -6.21 2.19 14.17
CA VAL A 213 -4.82 2.29 14.63
C VAL A 213 -4.55 3.77 14.95
N PHE A 214 -4.14 4.04 16.20
CA PHE A 214 -3.87 5.39 16.67
C PHE A 214 -2.47 5.52 17.28
N GLU A 215 -1.64 4.50 17.11
CA GLU A 215 -0.24 4.48 17.51
C GLU A 215 0.65 4.32 16.28
N SER A 216 1.79 4.98 16.29
CA SER A 216 2.83 4.83 15.28
C SER A 216 4.15 4.45 15.94
N PHE A 217 5.11 4.02 15.16
CA PHE A 217 6.47 3.74 15.62
C PHE A 217 7.46 4.58 14.81
N SER A 218 8.65 4.78 15.39
CA SER A 218 9.77 5.40 14.68
C SER A 218 10.57 4.32 13.97
N ALA A 219 10.93 4.58 12.71
CA ALA A 219 11.77 3.70 11.92
C ALA A 219 12.87 4.52 11.24
N ASP A 220 14.07 3.94 11.18
CA ASP A 220 15.20 4.47 10.44
C ASP A 220 15.72 3.41 9.48
N LYS A 221 16.22 3.86 8.32
CA LYS A 221 16.91 3.01 7.36
C LYS A 221 18.42 3.22 7.50
N ALA A 222 19.17 2.12 7.63
CA ALA A 222 20.61 2.12 7.56
C ALA A 222 21.08 1.38 6.30
N VAL A 223 22.03 1.96 5.59
CA VAL A 223 22.73 1.30 4.48
C VAL A 223 24.18 1.08 4.92
N VAL A 224 24.61 -0.16 4.95
CA VAL A 224 25.99 -0.53 5.30
C VAL A 224 26.72 -0.89 4.01
N THR A 225 27.64 -0.05 3.61
CA THR A 225 28.50 -0.24 2.44
C THR A 225 29.83 -0.84 2.87
N ILE A 226 30.27 -1.88 2.20
CA ILE A 226 31.50 -2.60 2.50
C ILE A 226 32.34 -2.68 1.22
N ASP A 227 33.50 -2.03 1.23
CA ASP A 227 34.46 -2.13 0.15
C ASP A 227 35.53 -3.18 0.49
N GLY A 228 35.73 -4.09 -0.42
CA GLY A 228 36.72 -5.15 -0.34
C GLY A 228 37.92 -4.87 -1.26
N VAL A 229 38.88 -5.78 -1.21
CA VAL A 229 40.02 -5.84 -2.14
C VAL A 229 39.93 -7.10 -2.98
N SER A 230 39.51 -6.97 -4.23
CA SER A 230 39.39 -8.11 -5.15
C SER A 230 40.70 -8.33 -5.89
N THR A 231 41.18 -9.57 -5.95
CA THR A 231 42.34 -10.00 -6.71
C THR A 231 42.06 -11.33 -7.42
N HIS A 232 42.97 -11.77 -8.31
CA HIS A 232 42.89 -13.09 -8.92
C HIS A 232 42.96 -14.18 -7.84
N THR A 233 42.07 -15.15 -7.87
CA THR A 233 41.94 -16.20 -6.83
C THR A 233 43.20 -17.00 -6.63
N GLY A 234 43.99 -17.24 -7.67
CA GLY A 234 45.25 -17.95 -7.61
C GLY A 234 46.39 -17.23 -6.88
N THR A 235 46.26 -15.90 -6.65
CA THR A 235 47.24 -15.06 -5.95
C THR A 235 46.62 -14.31 -4.78
N ALA A 236 45.44 -14.71 -4.35
CA ALA A 236 44.63 -13.99 -3.38
C ALA A 236 45.13 -14.10 -1.91
N LYS A 237 46.02 -15.07 -1.64
CA LYS A 237 46.52 -15.28 -0.27
C LYS A 237 47.18 -14.01 0.25
N ASP A 238 46.74 -13.58 1.44
CA ASP A 238 47.21 -12.40 2.15
C ASP A 238 47.02 -11.06 1.41
N GLN A 239 46.22 -11.06 0.31
CA GLN A 239 45.93 -9.88 -0.51
C GLN A 239 44.42 -9.58 -0.67
N MET A 240 43.58 -10.62 -0.80
CA MET A 240 42.16 -10.44 -0.97
C MET A 240 41.44 -10.13 0.33
N VAL A 241 40.57 -9.13 0.29
CA VAL A 241 39.57 -8.88 1.33
C VAL A 241 38.21 -8.98 0.66
N ASN A 242 37.50 -10.07 0.91
CA ASN A 242 36.22 -10.34 0.27
C ASN A 242 35.08 -9.61 1.00
N ALA A 243 34.44 -8.64 0.32
CA ALA A 243 33.35 -7.86 0.87
C ALA A 243 32.14 -8.73 1.29
N LEU A 244 31.82 -9.79 0.55
CA LEU A 244 30.73 -10.71 0.94
C LEU A 244 31.03 -11.45 2.25
N THR A 245 32.29 -11.83 2.48
CA THR A 245 32.68 -12.45 3.75
C THR A 245 32.53 -11.49 4.92
N LEU A 246 32.80 -10.21 4.70
CA LEU A 246 32.60 -9.17 5.72
C LEU A 246 31.11 -8.87 5.92
N ALA A 247 30.31 -8.84 4.85
CA ALA A 247 28.86 -8.68 4.93
C ALA A 247 28.21 -9.82 5.74
N ALA A 248 28.64 -11.07 5.50
CA ALA A 248 28.17 -12.21 6.27
C ALA A 248 28.51 -12.09 7.77
N LYS A 249 29.67 -11.52 8.12
CA LYS A 249 30.03 -11.23 9.52
C LYS A 249 29.13 -10.17 10.13
N VAL A 250 28.83 -9.08 9.40
CA VAL A 250 27.91 -8.05 9.88
C VAL A 250 26.54 -8.69 10.16
N LEU A 251 25.99 -9.44 9.20
CA LEU A 251 24.70 -10.10 9.38
C LEU A 251 24.71 -11.08 10.56
N SER A 252 25.81 -11.81 10.78
CA SER A 252 25.89 -12.82 11.84
C SER A 252 25.91 -12.23 13.26
N VAL A 253 26.27 -10.96 13.44
CA VAL A 253 26.27 -10.31 14.75
C VAL A 253 24.97 -9.57 15.06
N LEU A 254 24.07 -9.44 14.08
CA LEU A 254 22.74 -8.91 14.34
C LEU A 254 21.94 -9.90 15.20
N PRO A 255 21.11 -9.44 16.13
CA PRO A 255 20.39 -10.29 17.08
C PRO A 255 19.18 -10.98 16.44
N GLN A 256 19.43 -11.83 15.43
CA GLN A 256 18.43 -12.49 14.59
C GLN A 256 17.45 -13.39 15.37
N ALA A 257 17.88 -13.93 16.51
CA ALA A 257 17.04 -14.82 17.31
C ALA A 257 16.01 -14.08 18.19
N THR A 258 16.16 -12.77 18.39
CA THR A 258 15.39 -12.04 19.43
C THR A 258 14.92 -10.64 19.03
N LEU A 259 15.38 -10.12 17.90
CA LEU A 259 15.12 -8.72 17.53
C LEU A 259 14.88 -8.56 16.02
N THR A 260 14.05 -9.43 15.45
CA THR A 260 13.60 -9.37 14.07
C THR A 260 12.08 -9.28 14.02
N PRO A 261 11.46 -8.89 12.89
CA PRO A 261 10.01 -8.91 12.76
C PRO A 261 9.38 -10.26 13.12
N GLU A 262 10.09 -11.38 12.83
CA GLU A 262 9.61 -12.74 13.09
C GLU A 262 9.70 -13.15 14.56
N THR A 263 10.49 -12.44 15.37
CA THR A 263 10.79 -12.80 16.76
C THR A 263 10.28 -11.80 17.79
N THR A 264 9.68 -10.73 17.36
CA THR A 264 9.17 -9.63 18.20
C THR A 264 7.67 -9.48 18.10
N ASP A 265 7.04 -8.90 19.12
CA ASP A 265 5.59 -8.69 19.19
C ASP A 265 5.26 -7.40 19.94
N GLY A 266 4.02 -6.90 19.76
CA GLY A 266 3.48 -5.74 20.44
C GLY A 266 4.29 -4.47 20.19
N ARG A 267 4.86 -3.90 21.24
CA ARG A 267 5.67 -2.66 21.19
C ARG A 267 7.18 -2.90 21.21
N GLN A 268 7.61 -4.11 20.93
CA GLN A 268 9.04 -4.42 20.82
C GLN A 268 9.61 -3.83 19.53
N GLY A 269 10.80 -3.27 19.61
CA GLY A 269 11.53 -2.85 18.42
C GLY A 269 12.15 -4.04 17.69
N PHE A 270 12.55 -3.86 16.42
CA PHE A 270 13.22 -4.90 15.64
C PHE A 270 14.27 -4.30 14.69
N ILE A 271 15.14 -5.15 14.19
CA ILE A 271 16.07 -4.87 13.10
C ILE A 271 15.69 -5.79 11.93
N HIS A 272 15.37 -5.19 10.80
CA HIS A 272 14.97 -5.91 9.57
C HIS A 272 16.01 -5.72 8.47
N CYS A 273 16.87 -6.74 8.26
CA CYS A 273 17.74 -6.77 7.10
C CYS A 273 16.93 -7.37 5.93
N TYR A 274 16.52 -6.54 5.00
CA TYR A 274 15.62 -6.94 3.90
C TYR A 274 16.29 -6.97 2.52
N LYS A 275 17.54 -6.46 2.41
CA LYS A 275 18.26 -6.47 1.13
C LYS A 275 19.76 -6.67 1.36
N VAL A 276 20.36 -7.53 0.56
CA VAL A 276 21.81 -7.71 0.48
C VAL A 276 22.18 -7.82 -0.99
N VAL A 277 23.11 -6.99 -1.44
CA VAL A 277 23.63 -6.99 -2.82
C VAL A 277 25.15 -6.91 -2.77
N GLY A 278 25.84 -7.63 -3.64
CA GLY A 278 27.29 -7.45 -3.71
C GLY A 278 28.07 -8.56 -4.44
N ASN A 279 29.37 -8.38 -4.40
CA ASN A 279 30.38 -9.29 -4.92
C ASN A 279 31.66 -9.23 -4.05
N ALA A 280 32.76 -9.83 -4.47
CA ALA A 280 34.00 -9.83 -3.68
C ALA A 280 34.63 -8.44 -3.48
N ALA A 281 34.36 -7.47 -4.37
CA ALA A 281 34.92 -6.13 -4.30
C ALA A 281 34.07 -5.14 -3.52
N HIS A 282 32.73 -5.37 -3.50
CA HIS A 282 31.79 -4.42 -2.91
C HIS A 282 30.53 -5.15 -2.45
N ALA A 283 29.99 -4.80 -1.31
CA ALA A 283 28.70 -5.27 -0.82
C ALA A 283 27.91 -4.14 -0.12
N GLU A 284 26.60 -4.23 -0.20
CA GLU A 284 25.66 -3.35 0.47
C GLU A 284 24.59 -4.18 1.20
N ILE A 285 24.30 -3.81 2.43
CA ILE A 285 23.27 -4.41 3.28
C ILE A 285 22.24 -3.34 3.61
#